data_703d867d53c049a19e80ba50d30b8471
#
_entry.id   703d867d53c049a19e80ba50d30b8471
#
_cell.length_a   1.000
_cell.length_b   1.000
_cell.length_c   1.000
_cell.angle_alpha   90.00
_cell.angle_beta   90.00
_cell.angle_gamma   90.00
#
_symmetry.space_group_name_H-M   'P 1'
#
loop_
_entity.id
_entity.type
_entity.pdbx_description
1 polymer ?
#
loop_
_entity_poly.entity_id
_entity_poly.type
_entity_poly.pdbx_seq_one_letter_code
_entity_poly.pdbx_strand_id
1 'polypeptide(L)'
;ALPICLIKKDKNMKKVVFYMMLLVMSIGYAYAQGKADIKFEQTTHNFGTFSENSPVVSYTFKFTNVGDAPLVIHQAVASCGCTVPEYSQEPIAPGKTGTVKVTYNGTGRYPGHFKKSITLRTNAKTEIMRLFIEGDMTAKDAK
;
A
#
# COMPACT_ATOMS: atom_id res chain seq x y z
N ALA A 1 -2.92 63.65 23.11
CA ALA A 1 -1.71 63.23 22.41
C ALA A 1 -1.19 61.97 23.06
N LEU A 2 -1.24 60.85 22.36
CA LEU A 2 -0.66 59.59 22.79
C LEU A 2 0.85 59.72 22.75
N PRO A 3 1.60 59.36 23.80
CA PRO A 3 3.05 59.32 23.72
C PRO A 3 3.40 58.20 22.74
N ILE A 4 4.04 58.58 21.68
CA ILE A 4 4.72 57.61 20.81
C ILE A 4 5.87 57.11 21.69
N CYS A 5 5.69 55.88 22.16
CA CYS A 5 6.74 55.16 22.85
C CYS A 5 7.89 55.01 21.86
N LEU A 6 8.94 55.80 21.97
CA LEU A 6 10.17 55.64 21.26
C LEU A 6 10.69 54.26 21.63
N ILE A 7 10.48 53.31 20.72
CA ILE A 7 11.11 52.03 20.80
C ILE A 7 12.62 52.29 20.64
N LYS A 8 13.27 52.38 21.80
CA LYS A 8 14.74 52.43 21.86
C LYS A 8 15.23 51.23 21.12
N LYS A 9 15.81 51.45 19.98
CA LYS A 9 16.31 50.44 19.08
C LYS A 9 17.52 49.77 19.72
N ASP A 10 17.25 48.89 20.67
CA ASP A 10 18.30 48.18 21.39
C ASP A 10 19.04 47.26 20.47
N LYS A 11 20.35 47.37 20.44
CA LYS A 11 21.25 46.45 19.73
C LYS A 11 21.00 44.98 20.07
N ASN A 12 20.36 44.71 21.22
CA ASN A 12 19.98 43.39 21.69
C ASN A 12 18.74 42.84 21.01
N MET A 13 17.84 43.69 20.50
CA MET A 13 16.59 43.25 19.84
C MET A 13 16.89 42.50 18.56
N LYS A 14 17.92 42.88 17.81
CA LYS A 14 18.38 42.13 16.61
C LYS A 14 18.90 40.75 16.99
N LYS A 15 19.60 40.64 18.12
CA LYS A 15 20.10 39.35 18.63
C LYS A 15 18.96 38.49 19.11
N VAL A 16 17.97 39.05 19.82
CA VAL A 16 16.80 38.32 20.29
C VAL A 16 15.93 37.79 19.12
N VAL A 17 15.71 38.62 18.09
CA VAL A 17 15.00 38.22 16.88
C VAL A 17 15.79 37.13 16.13
N PHE A 18 17.13 37.24 16.07
CA PHE A 18 17.95 36.24 15.45
C PHE A 18 17.93 34.89 16.20
N TYR A 19 17.97 34.91 17.53
CA TYR A 19 17.85 33.72 18.36
C TYR A 19 16.43 33.12 18.30
N MET A 20 15.38 33.95 18.25
CA MET A 20 14.01 33.47 18.03
C MET A 20 13.83 32.83 16.66
N MET A 21 14.46 33.38 15.62
CA MET A 21 14.42 32.83 14.27
C MET A 21 15.19 31.50 14.16
N LEU A 22 16.32 31.38 14.88
CA LEU A 22 17.06 30.12 15.00
C LEU A 22 16.27 29.07 15.79
N LEU A 23 15.54 29.48 16.83
CA LEU A 23 14.73 28.57 17.63
C LEU A 23 13.53 28.03 16.82
N VAL A 24 12.93 28.85 15.98
CA VAL A 24 11.84 28.43 15.07
C VAL A 24 12.36 27.50 13.98
N MET A 25 13.58 27.70 13.50
CA MET A 25 14.20 26.79 12.52
C MET A 25 14.58 25.42 13.10
N SER A 26 14.82 25.32 14.41
CA SER A 26 15.19 24.05 15.05
C SER A 26 13.99 23.12 15.31
N ILE A 27 12.77 23.63 15.26
CA ILE A 27 11.55 22.82 15.47
C ILE A 27 11.12 22.09 14.18
N GLY A 28 11.73 22.45 13.02
CA GLY A 28 11.32 21.97 11.71
C GLY A 28 11.88 20.62 11.25
N TYR A 29 12.81 19.99 11.98
CA TYR A 29 13.54 18.83 11.45
C TYR A 29 13.35 17.51 12.22
N ALA A 30 12.38 17.44 13.10
CA ALA A 30 12.01 16.17 13.74
C ALA A 30 10.84 15.47 13.00
N TYR A 31 10.80 15.53 11.68
CA TYR A 31 10.08 14.53 10.93
C TYR A 31 10.97 13.28 10.96
N ALA A 32 10.81 12.46 11.97
CA ALA A 32 11.24 11.09 11.90
C ALA A 32 10.74 10.56 10.54
N GLN A 33 11.63 10.19 9.64
CA GLN A 33 11.26 9.60 8.37
C GLN A 33 10.66 8.24 8.68
N GLY A 34 9.36 8.24 9.01
CA GLY A 34 8.58 7.05 9.18
C GLY A 34 8.67 6.22 7.90
N LYS A 35 8.66 4.93 8.02
CA LYS A 35 8.60 4.02 6.89
C LYS A 35 7.25 3.34 6.86
N ALA A 36 6.66 3.24 5.67
CA ALA A 36 5.47 2.45 5.46
C ALA A 36 5.77 0.98 5.77
N ASP A 37 4.78 0.27 6.26
CA ASP A 37 4.84 -1.18 6.46
C ASP A 37 3.50 -1.81 6.10
N ILE A 38 3.54 -2.99 5.49
CA ILE A 38 2.35 -3.64 4.98
C ILE A 38 2.12 -4.96 5.70
N LYS A 39 0.89 -5.15 6.18
CA LYS A 39 0.46 -6.40 6.78
C LYS A 39 -0.82 -6.88 6.12
N PHE A 40 -0.76 -8.03 5.48
CA PHE A 40 -1.93 -8.71 4.93
C PHE A 40 -2.63 -9.55 6.00
N GLU A 41 -3.96 -9.64 5.93
CA GLU A 41 -4.75 -10.56 6.75
C GLU A 41 -4.41 -12.01 6.40
N GLN A 42 -4.24 -12.28 5.10
CA GLN A 42 -3.73 -13.53 4.54
C GLN A 42 -2.99 -13.28 3.23
N THR A 43 -2.03 -14.10 2.91
CA THR A 43 -1.21 -13.99 1.69
C THR A 43 -1.50 -15.10 0.68
N THR A 44 -2.32 -16.06 1.03
CA THR A 44 -2.74 -17.17 0.17
C THR A 44 -4.25 -17.35 0.24
N HIS A 45 -4.88 -17.52 -0.91
CA HIS A 45 -6.30 -17.84 -1.00
C HIS A 45 -6.52 -19.08 -1.87
N ASN A 46 -7.31 -20.01 -1.34
CA ASN A 46 -7.74 -21.21 -2.07
C ASN A 46 -9.20 -21.05 -2.49
N PHE A 47 -9.45 -21.05 -3.78
CA PHE A 47 -10.81 -20.97 -4.33
C PHE A 47 -11.60 -22.28 -4.18
N GLY A 48 -10.95 -23.36 -3.76
CA GLY A 48 -11.56 -24.68 -3.74
C GLY A 48 -11.80 -25.18 -5.17
N THR A 49 -12.85 -25.97 -5.34
CA THR A 49 -13.23 -26.57 -6.63
C THR A 49 -14.25 -25.70 -7.34
N PHE A 50 -14.02 -25.41 -8.61
CA PHE A 50 -14.97 -24.70 -9.49
C PHE A 50 -14.94 -25.30 -10.90
N SER A 51 -16.01 -25.06 -11.68
CA SER A 51 -16.18 -25.67 -12.98
C SER A 51 -15.64 -24.81 -14.12
N GLU A 52 -15.15 -25.46 -15.17
CA GLU A 52 -14.86 -24.85 -16.49
C GLU A 52 -16.06 -24.09 -17.08
N ASN A 53 -17.28 -24.40 -16.64
CA ASN A 53 -18.49 -23.66 -17.05
C ASN A 53 -18.54 -22.24 -16.46
N SER A 54 -17.86 -22.02 -15.34
CA SER A 54 -17.70 -20.71 -14.68
C SER A 54 -16.23 -20.51 -14.31
N PRO A 55 -15.37 -20.30 -15.31
CA PRO A 55 -13.91 -20.42 -15.14
C PRO A 55 -13.26 -19.17 -14.53
N VAL A 56 -14.03 -18.13 -14.23
CA VAL A 56 -13.51 -16.88 -13.67
C VAL A 56 -13.82 -16.83 -12.19
N VAL A 57 -12.76 -16.71 -11.39
CA VAL A 57 -12.86 -16.58 -9.92
C VAL A 57 -12.02 -15.40 -9.46
N SER A 58 -12.48 -14.69 -8.42
CA SER A 58 -11.81 -13.51 -7.89
C SER A 58 -11.76 -13.56 -6.37
N TYR A 59 -10.68 -13.00 -5.82
CA TYR A 59 -10.54 -12.77 -4.39
C TYR A 59 -9.91 -11.42 -4.12
N THR A 60 -10.34 -10.76 -3.04
CA THR A 60 -9.81 -9.48 -2.59
C THR A 60 -9.00 -9.68 -1.31
N PHE A 61 -7.68 -9.57 -1.44
CA PHE A 61 -6.77 -9.52 -0.30
C PHE A 61 -6.87 -8.16 0.38
N LYS A 62 -7.00 -8.16 1.70
CA LYS A 62 -7.01 -6.95 2.50
C LYS A 62 -5.68 -6.80 3.23
N PHE A 63 -5.19 -5.58 3.29
CA PHE A 63 -3.99 -5.25 4.03
C PHE A 63 -4.16 -3.95 4.83
N THR A 64 -3.33 -3.78 5.83
CA THR A 64 -3.26 -2.58 6.66
C THR A 64 -1.85 -2.01 6.57
N ASN A 65 -1.76 -0.68 6.47
CA ASN A 65 -0.49 0.02 6.67
C ASN A 65 -0.21 0.10 8.17
N VAL A 66 0.70 -0.73 8.64
CA VAL A 66 1.13 -0.78 10.04
C VAL A 66 2.40 0.03 10.29
N GLY A 67 2.84 0.81 9.31
CA GLY A 67 3.97 1.72 9.40
C GLY A 67 3.58 3.14 9.80
N ASP A 68 4.55 4.04 9.71
CA ASP A 68 4.44 5.44 10.14
C ASP A 68 4.38 6.43 8.96
N ALA A 69 4.47 5.94 7.73
CA ALA A 69 4.42 6.74 6.51
C ALA A 69 3.36 6.19 5.54
N PRO A 70 2.87 7.01 4.59
CA PRO A 70 1.93 6.54 3.57
C PRO A 70 2.49 5.36 2.77
N LEU A 71 1.67 4.32 2.61
CA LEU A 71 1.99 3.12 1.84
C LEU A 71 1.53 3.28 0.40
N VAL A 72 2.43 3.03 -0.54
CA VAL A 72 2.13 3.05 -1.98
C VAL A 72 2.50 1.70 -2.59
N ILE A 73 1.57 1.12 -3.33
CA ILE A 73 1.84 -0.03 -4.19
C ILE A 73 2.27 0.52 -5.56
N HIS A 74 3.50 0.26 -5.95
CA HIS A 74 4.03 0.73 -7.24
C HIS A 74 3.63 -0.18 -8.39
N GLN A 75 3.55 -1.48 -8.13
CA GLN A 75 3.29 -2.48 -9.14
C GLN A 75 2.74 -3.78 -8.54
N ALA A 76 1.88 -4.44 -9.28
CA ALA A 76 1.44 -5.81 -9.02
C ALA A 76 1.58 -6.62 -10.31
N VAL A 77 2.35 -7.69 -10.27
CA VAL A 77 2.63 -8.54 -11.43
C VAL A 77 2.24 -9.98 -11.13
N ALA A 78 1.36 -10.52 -11.94
CA ALA A 78 0.99 -11.93 -11.86
C ALA A 78 1.98 -12.83 -12.62
N SER A 79 2.10 -14.08 -12.18
CA SER A 79 2.97 -15.08 -12.80
C SER A 79 2.49 -15.58 -14.19
N CYS A 80 1.24 -15.27 -14.57
CA CYS A 80 0.71 -15.57 -15.90
C CYS A 80 -0.32 -14.51 -16.32
N GLY A 81 -0.57 -14.38 -17.63
CA GLY A 81 -1.63 -13.53 -18.18
C GLY A 81 -3.05 -13.99 -17.86
N CYS A 82 -3.21 -15.17 -17.28
CA CYS A 82 -4.49 -15.71 -16.80
C CYS A 82 -4.94 -15.09 -15.46
N THR A 83 -4.09 -14.29 -14.83
CA THR A 83 -4.34 -13.69 -13.53
C THR A 83 -4.13 -12.19 -13.62
N VAL A 84 -5.15 -11.44 -13.24
CA VAL A 84 -5.14 -9.97 -13.30
C VAL A 84 -5.27 -9.41 -11.88
N PRO A 85 -4.23 -8.73 -11.37
CA PRO A 85 -4.30 -8.02 -10.10
C PRO A 85 -4.79 -6.59 -10.30
N GLU A 86 -5.69 -6.15 -9.44
CA GLU A 86 -6.12 -4.75 -9.28
C GLU A 86 -5.86 -4.31 -7.85
N TYR A 87 -5.28 -3.15 -7.64
CA TYR A 87 -4.90 -2.69 -6.31
C TYR A 87 -5.24 -1.22 -6.08
N SER A 88 -5.29 -0.82 -4.81
CA SER A 88 -5.52 0.57 -4.42
C SER A 88 -4.44 1.47 -5.01
N GLN A 89 -4.84 2.43 -5.86
CA GLN A 89 -3.92 3.34 -6.55
C GLN A 89 -3.47 4.51 -5.69
N GLU A 90 -4.28 4.87 -4.70
CA GLU A 90 -4.00 5.99 -3.82
C GLU A 90 -3.11 5.59 -2.63
N PRO A 91 -2.28 6.51 -2.11
CA PRO A 91 -1.50 6.24 -0.92
C PRO A 91 -2.40 5.87 0.27
N ILE A 92 -2.02 4.83 0.99
CA ILE A 92 -2.72 4.34 2.17
C ILE A 92 -2.06 4.95 3.41
N ALA A 93 -2.78 5.80 4.12
CA ALA A 93 -2.28 6.44 5.33
C ALA A 93 -1.97 5.41 6.44
N PRO A 94 -1.07 5.73 7.39
CA PRO A 94 -0.81 4.88 8.54
C PRO A 94 -2.09 4.48 9.28
N GLY A 95 -2.23 3.19 9.59
CA GLY A 95 -3.41 2.61 10.25
C GLY A 95 -4.62 2.37 9.34
N LYS A 96 -4.56 2.77 8.08
CA LYS A 96 -5.63 2.55 7.11
C LYS A 96 -5.45 1.25 6.35
N THR A 97 -6.54 0.77 5.75
CA THR A 97 -6.60 -0.46 4.98
C THR A 97 -6.63 -0.19 3.49
N GLY A 98 -6.08 -1.11 2.71
CA GLY A 98 -6.19 -1.15 1.27
C GLY A 98 -6.51 -2.55 0.78
N THR A 99 -6.66 -2.70 -0.52
CA THR A 99 -7.05 -3.96 -1.14
C THR A 99 -6.22 -4.29 -2.36
N VAL A 100 -6.04 -5.59 -2.61
CA VAL A 100 -5.53 -6.16 -3.85
C VAL A 100 -6.53 -7.21 -4.30
N LYS A 101 -7.31 -6.92 -5.34
CA LYS A 101 -8.23 -7.86 -5.96
C LYS A 101 -7.49 -8.66 -7.02
N VAL A 102 -7.58 -9.96 -6.95
CA VAL A 102 -6.95 -10.88 -7.90
C VAL A 102 -8.02 -11.69 -8.60
N THR A 103 -8.05 -11.63 -9.93
CA THR A 103 -8.98 -12.38 -10.77
C THR A 103 -8.20 -13.43 -11.57
N TYR A 104 -8.58 -14.67 -11.43
CA TYR A 104 -8.11 -15.78 -12.26
C TYR A 104 -9.13 -16.09 -13.34
N ASN A 105 -8.68 -16.15 -14.58
CA ASN A 105 -9.51 -16.54 -15.72
C ASN A 105 -8.98 -17.87 -16.29
N GLY A 106 -9.72 -18.95 -16.02
CA GLY A 106 -9.43 -20.29 -16.49
C GLY A 106 -9.94 -20.61 -17.88
N THR A 107 -10.52 -19.65 -18.61
CA THR A 107 -11.03 -19.86 -19.97
C THR A 107 -9.92 -20.36 -20.88
N GLY A 108 -10.16 -21.49 -21.55
CA GLY A 108 -9.18 -22.10 -22.44
C GLY A 108 -8.00 -22.77 -21.72
N ARG A 109 -8.05 -22.91 -20.41
CA ARG A 109 -7.09 -23.67 -19.61
C ARG A 109 -7.58 -25.09 -19.38
N TYR A 110 -6.63 -26.00 -19.25
CA TYR A 110 -6.97 -27.40 -18.92
C TYR A 110 -7.49 -27.47 -17.47
N PRO A 111 -8.51 -28.29 -17.21
CA PRO A 111 -8.93 -28.62 -15.85
C PRO A 111 -7.77 -29.18 -15.02
N GLY A 112 -7.85 -28.94 -13.73
CA GLY A 112 -6.87 -29.43 -12.77
C GLY A 112 -6.49 -28.37 -11.73
N HIS A 113 -5.52 -28.73 -10.89
CA HIS A 113 -4.99 -27.86 -9.87
C HIS A 113 -4.15 -26.72 -10.47
N PHE A 114 -4.35 -25.52 -9.96
CA PHE A 114 -3.48 -24.40 -10.29
C PHE A 114 -3.00 -23.68 -9.04
N LYS A 115 -1.82 -23.09 -9.13
CA LYS A 115 -1.28 -22.15 -8.17
C LYS A 115 -0.58 -21.02 -8.91
N LYS A 116 -0.98 -19.78 -8.60
CA LYS A 116 -0.42 -18.58 -9.22
C LYS A 116 0.05 -17.61 -8.17
N SER A 117 1.11 -16.90 -8.48
CA SER A 117 1.66 -15.86 -7.60
C SER A 117 1.46 -14.46 -8.17
N ILE A 118 1.28 -13.51 -7.29
CA ILE A 118 1.23 -12.08 -7.60
C ILE A 118 2.34 -11.42 -6.80
N THR A 119 3.28 -10.80 -7.49
CA THR A 119 4.38 -10.06 -6.88
C THR A 119 4.00 -8.59 -6.78
N LEU A 120 3.98 -8.08 -5.55
CA LEU A 120 3.73 -6.67 -5.25
C LEU A 120 5.06 -5.96 -5.00
N ARG A 121 5.21 -4.76 -5.57
CA ARG A 121 6.27 -3.81 -5.24
C ARG A 121 5.69 -2.61 -4.54
N THR A 122 6.25 -2.27 -3.39
CA THR A 122 5.75 -1.21 -2.52
C THR A 122 6.90 -0.37 -1.98
N ASN A 123 6.56 0.75 -1.34
CA ASN A 123 7.51 1.56 -0.57
C ASN A 123 7.63 1.14 0.90
N ALA A 124 7.07 -0.02 1.27
CA ALA A 124 7.13 -0.54 2.63
C ALA A 124 8.54 -1.00 3.02
N LYS A 125 8.73 -1.32 4.31
CA LYS A 125 9.98 -1.94 4.81
C LYS A 125 10.33 -3.20 4.03
N THR A 126 9.32 -4.02 3.75
CA THR A 126 9.42 -5.14 2.81
C THR A 126 8.95 -4.66 1.44
N GLU A 127 9.88 -4.29 0.58
CA GLU A 127 9.58 -3.69 -0.73
C GLU A 127 8.89 -4.64 -1.70
N ILE A 128 9.16 -5.94 -1.58
CA ILE A 128 8.59 -6.97 -2.44
C ILE A 128 7.85 -7.99 -1.59
N MET A 129 6.57 -8.18 -1.89
CA MET A 129 5.72 -9.20 -1.30
C MET A 129 5.08 -10.07 -2.35
N ARG A 130 4.74 -11.30 -1.99
CA ARG A 130 4.04 -12.23 -2.86
C ARG A 130 2.74 -12.69 -2.24
N LEU A 131 1.69 -12.63 -3.05
CA LEU A 131 0.40 -13.25 -2.77
C LEU A 131 0.25 -14.49 -3.64
N PHE A 132 -0.51 -15.45 -3.16
CA PHE A 132 -0.76 -16.70 -3.88
C PHE A 132 -2.26 -16.95 -3.97
N ILE A 133 -2.68 -17.43 -5.11
CA ILE A 133 -4.01 -18.00 -5.33
C ILE A 133 -3.85 -19.44 -5.82
N GLU A 134 -4.74 -20.29 -5.39
CA GLU A 134 -4.77 -21.69 -5.82
C GLU A 134 -6.23 -22.19 -5.88
N GLY A 135 -6.44 -23.28 -6.58
CA GLY A 135 -7.74 -23.91 -6.70
C GLY A 135 -7.72 -25.09 -7.67
N ASP A 136 -8.83 -25.74 -7.77
CA ASP A 136 -9.02 -26.92 -8.61
C ASP A 136 -10.18 -26.69 -9.60
N MET A 137 -9.83 -26.53 -10.87
CA MET A 137 -10.83 -26.39 -11.93
C MET A 137 -11.23 -27.78 -12.46
N THR A 138 -12.52 -28.08 -12.38
CA THR A 138 -13.07 -29.32 -12.94
C THR A 138 -13.49 -29.15 -14.40
N ALA A 139 -13.42 -30.24 -15.16
CA ALA A 139 -13.92 -30.27 -16.54
C ALA A 139 -15.41 -29.94 -16.60
N LYS A 140 -15.85 -29.45 -17.75
CA LYS A 140 -17.28 -29.36 -18.08
C LYS A 140 -17.92 -30.71 -17.88
N ASP A 141 -19.09 -30.71 -17.23
CA ASP A 141 -19.90 -31.91 -17.18
C ASP A 141 -20.18 -32.33 -18.61
N ALA A 142 -19.67 -33.50 -18.99
CA ALA A 142 -20.02 -34.10 -20.26
C ALA A 142 -21.53 -34.42 -20.22
N LYS A 143 -22.32 -33.75 -21.09
CA LYS A 143 -23.70 -34.08 -21.34
C LYS A 143 -23.80 -35.32 -22.18
#